data_661da053be661d4301b09a244152f2bd
#
_entry.id   661da053be661d4301b09a244152f2bd
#
_cell.length_a   1.000
_cell.length_b   1.000
_cell.length_c   1.000
_cell.angle_alpha   90.00
_cell.angle_beta   90.00
_cell.angle_gamma   90.00
#
_symmetry.space_group_name_H-M   'P 1'
#
loop_
_entity.id
_entity.type
_entity.pdbx_description
1 polymer ?
#
loop_
_entity_poly.entity_id
_entity_poly.type
_entity_poly.pdbx_seq_one_letter_code
_entity_poly.pdbx_strand_id
1 'polypeptide(L)'
;MERLLTALMELVVPPASMVMLAFAWPTLSFLRAIEWAVKALTKEDMRGKVVLVTGASSAIGEQVAYEYARRGANLVLVARREHRLFAVRENARALGAGQVLVVAADVVREDDCSRLVADTISYFGQLDHLVNTVSLGHDFLFEEAGDTAAFPHLMDINFWGNVYPTYAALPYLRQSHGRVVVNASVDTWLPMPRMSLYSAAKAAVVDFYETLRYEVKDEVGITVATHGWISGEPGASRFSLEENAGATDQPQQQWTKAETTTPLPAPGGQAVEEYARAVVDGACRGDARVRRPGWYDVFHVFRAFAPDVLGWTFRLLLSTAPAPPTVAAGTGRRALVVAPVSAPTAALPAPAVRPLIEYPAAAAGRRPAAAQLHKLE
;
A
#
# COMPACT_ATOMS: atom_id res chain seq x y z
N MET A 1 33.15 -29.75 5.70
CA MET A 1 32.97 -29.45 4.27
C MET A 1 32.05 -28.24 4.08
N GLU A 2 30.86 -28.21 4.70
CA GLU A 2 29.89 -27.08 4.58
C GLU A 2 30.46 -25.72 4.97
N ARG A 3 31.16 -25.61 6.10
CA ARG A 3 31.78 -24.34 6.54
C ARG A 3 32.80 -23.77 5.56
N LEU A 4 33.60 -24.67 4.93
CA LEU A 4 34.58 -24.26 3.93
C LEU A 4 33.88 -23.79 2.65
N LEU A 5 32.80 -24.46 2.25
CA LEU A 5 32.01 -24.10 1.09
C LEU A 5 31.30 -22.72 1.33
N THR A 6 30.73 -22.52 2.51
CA THR A 6 30.09 -21.25 2.89
C THR A 6 31.11 -20.11 2.87
N ALA A 7 32.27 -20.26 3.49
CA ALA A 7 33.32 -19.25 3.48
C ALA A 7 33.84 -18.95 2.07
N LEU A 8 33.95 -19.95 1.20
CA LEU A 8 34.33 -19.77 -0.20
C LEU A 8 33.27 -19.01 -0.97
N MET A 9 31.98 -19.31 -0.74
CA MET A 9 30.86 -18.61 -1.37
C MET A 9 30.78 -17.15 -0.90
N GLU A 10 30.97 -16.87 0.38
CA GLU A 10 31.02 -15.51 0.94
C GLU A 10 32.17 -14.67 0.38
N LEU A 11 33.29 -15.31 0.05
CA LEU A 11 34.47 -14.65 -0.51
C LEU A 11 34.34 -14.40 -2.01
N VAL A 12 33.74 -15.33 -2.77
CA VAL A 12 33.72 -15.30 -4.24
C VAL A 12 32.45 -14.65 -4.80
N VAL A 13 31.29 -14.95 -4.22
CA VAL A 13 29.99 -14.50 -4.79
C VAL A 13 29.83 -12.98 -4.80
N PRO A 14 30.12 -12.22 -3.72
CA PRO A 14 29.94 -10.78 -3.74
C PRO A 14 30.79 -10.08 -4.80
N PRO A 15 32.12 -10.29 -4.90
CA PRO A 15 32.91 -9.62 -5.92
C PRO A 15 32.55 -10.07 -7.34
N ALA A 16 32.25 -11.34 -7.56
CA ALA A 16 31.79 -11.83 -8.85
C ALA A 16 30.46 -11.20 -9.26
N SER A 17 29.51 -11.05 -8.31
CA SER A 17 28.24 -10.38 -8.55
C SER A 17 28.44 -8.90 -8.88
N MET A 18 29.34 -8.20 -8.21
CA MET A 18 29.64 -6.80 -8.51
C MET A 18 30.23 -6.61 -9.92
N VAL A 19 31.15 -7.49 -10.33
CA VAL A 19 31.70 -7.49 -11.68
C VAL A 19 30.60 -7.76 -12.71
N MET A 20 29.77 -8.78 -12.51
CA MET A 20 28.62 -9.06 -13.38
C MET A 20 27.67 -7.87 -13.49
N LEU A 21 27.35 -7.23 -12.38
CA LEU A 21 26.49 -6.05 -12.35
C LEU A 21 27.11 -4.88 -13.14
N ALA A 22 28.41 -4.63 -13.01
CA ALA A 22 29.09 -3.55 -13.73
C ALA A 22 29.00 -3.73 -15.26
N PHE A 23 29.04 -4.96 -15.76
CA PHE A 23 28.88 -5.25 -17.18
C PHE A 23 27.43 -5.34 -17.62
N ALA A 24 26.56 -5.93 -16.81
CA ALA A 24 25.12 -6.07 -17.13
C ALA A 24 24.35 -4.75 -17.04
N TRP A 25 24.74 -3.86 -16.14
CA TRP A 25 24.01 -2.60 -15.87
C TRP A 25 23.82 -1.71 -17.10
N PRO A 26 24.85 -1.39 -17.90
CA PRO A 26 24.67 -0.57 -19.10
C PRO A 26 23.73 -1.23 -20.12
N THR A 27 23.90 -2.52 -20.37
CA THR A 27 23.06 -3.30 -21.28
C THR A 27 21.62 -3.34 -20.84
N LEU A 28 21.36 -3.64 -19.56
CA LEU A 28 20.02 -3.66 -18.98
C LEU A 28 19.40 -2.26 -18.98
N SER A 29 20.18 -1.22 -18.74
CA SER A 29 19.70 0.17 -18.78
C SER A 29 19.28 0.57 -20.19
N PHE A 30 20.05 0.18 -21.20
CA PHE A 30 19.73 0.41 -22.60
C PHE A 30 18.45 -0.35 -23.02
N LEU A 31 18.35 -1.63 -22.68
CA LEU A 31 17.14 -2.43 -22.96
C LEU A 31 15.89 -1.85 -22.25
N ARG A 32 16.03 -1.40 -21.01
CA ARG A 32 14.95 -0.72 -20.29
C ARG A 32 14.55 0.61 -20.94
N ALA A 33 15.52 1.36 -21.48
CA ALA A 33 15.21 2.60 -22.21
C ALA A 33 14.42 2.31 -23.49
N ILE A 34 14.79 1.27 -24.24
CA ILE A 34 14.03 0.81 -25.41
C ILE A 34 12.64 0.36 -25.01
N GLU A 35 12.53 -0.49 -24.01
CA GLU A 35 11.24 -0.97 -23.49
C GLU A 35 10.35 0.20 -23.07
N TRP A 36 10.90 1.17 -22.35
CA TRP A 36 10.19 2.38 -21.96
C TRP A 36 9.72 3.19 -23.17
N ALA A 37 10.56 3.36 -24.18
CA ALA A 37 10.20 4.08 -25.40
C ALA A 37 9.08 3.38 -26.17
N VAL A 38 9.13 2.05 -26.30
CA VAL A 38 8.05 1.26 -26.91
C VAL A 38 6.75 1.39 -26.12
N LYS A 39 6.80 1.22 -24.80
CA LYS A 39 5.64 1.36 -23.92
C LYS A 39 5.06 2.78 -23.92
N ALA A 40 5.90 3.80 -24.11
CA ALA A 40 5.43 5.19 -24.24
C ALA A 40 4.61 5.42 -25.51
N LEU A 41 4.90 4.69 -26.59
CA LEU A 41 4.17 4.74 -27.86
C LEU A 41 2.90 3.85 -27.85
N THR A 42 2.86 2.82 -27.00
CA THR A 42 1.78 1.84 -26.93
C THR A 42 0.96 1.97 -25.64
N LYS A 43 0.75 3.21 -25.17
CA LYS A 43 -0.07 3.45 -23.97
C LYS A 43 -1.48 2.89 -24.14
N GLU A 44 -1.98 2.24 -23.11
CA GLU A 44 -3.34 1.73 -23.06
C GLU A 44 -4.37 2.87 -23.15
N ASP A 45 -5.34 2.72 -24.05
CA ASP A 45 -6.49 3.64 -24.16
C ASP A 45 -7.51 3.28 -23.09
N MET A 46 -7.81 4.23 -22.21
CA MET A 46 -8.73 4.04 -21.10
C MET A 46 -10.20 4.28 -21.44
N ARG A 47 -10.52 4.69 -22.66
CA ARG A 47 -11.92 4.90 -23.07
C ARG A 47 -12.73 3.63 -23.00
N GLY A 48 -13.79 3.68 -22.20
CA GLY A 48 -14.67 2.53 -21.98
C GLY A 48 -14.12 1.45 -21.04
N LYS A 49 -12.86 1.53 -20.62
CA LYS A 49 -12.26 0.65 -19.62
C LYS A 49 -12.86 0.90 -18.25
N VAL A 50 -13.02 -0.13 -17.46
CA VAL A 50 -13.59 -0.07 -16.11
C VAL A 50 -12.47 -0.05 -15.06
N VAL A 51 -12.46 1.01 -14.27
CA VAL A 51 -11.45 1.26 -13.24
C VAL A 51 -12.11 1.34 -11.86
N LEU A 52 -11.77 0.42 -10.99
CA LEU A 52 -12.21 0.42 -9.60
C LEU A 52 -11.15 1.08 -8.72
N VAL A 53 -11.52 2.18 -8.03
CA VAL A 53 -10.62 2.93 -7.16
C VAL A 53 -11.08 2.79 -5.71
N THR A 54 -10.30 2.06 -4.90
CA THR A 54 -10.52 2.00 -3.45
C THR A 54 -9.92 3.22 -2.78
N GLY A 55 -10.54 3.71 -1.70
CA GLY A 55 -10.07 4.92 -1.05
C GLY A 55 -10.32 6.20 -1.87
N ALA A 56 -11.28 6.19 -2.79
CA ALA A 56 -11.59 7.30 -3.70
C ALA A 56 -12.00 8.61 -3.00
N SER A 57 -12.26 8.59 -1.69
CA SER A 57 -12.49 9.79 -0.88
C SER A 57 -11.23 10.36 -0.21
N SER A 58 -10.06 9.77 -0.45
CA SER A 58 -8.75 10.31 -0.03
C SER A 58 -8.20 11.27 -1.09
N ALA A 59 -7.26 12.15 -0.71
CA ALA A 59 -6.67 13.11 -1.65
C ALA A 59 -6.03 12.40 -2.86
N ILE A 60 -5.26 11.34 -2.63
CA ILE A 60 -4.63 10.58 -3.72
C ILE A 60 -5.68 9.83 -4.54
N GLY A 61 -6.61 9.11 -3.89
CA GLY A 61 -7.63 8.33 -4.59
C GLY A 61 -8.54 9.17 -5.45
N GLU A 62 -8.92 10.34 -4.97
CA GLU A 62 -9.73 11.33 -5.69
C GLU A 62 -9.00 11.83 -6.95
N GLN A 63 -7.74 12.26 -6.83
CA GLN A 63 -6.98 12.75 -7.98
C GLN A 63 -6.65 11.66 -8.99
N VAL A 64 -6.39 10.43 -8.52
CA VAL A 64 -6.23 9.28 -9.41
C VAL A 64 -7.52 8.98 -10.18
N ALA A 65 -8.69 9.02 -9.51
CA ALA A 65 -9.98 8.88 -10.17
C ALA A 65 -10.20 9.97 -11.24
N TYR A 66 -9.83 11.23 -10.94
CA TYR A 66 -9.92 12.33 -11.90
C TYR A 66 -9.00 12.15 -13.10
N GLU A 67 -7.80 11.62 -12.92
CA GLU A 67 -6.89 11.33 -14.03
C GLU A 67 -7.42 10.22 -14.95
N TYR A 68 -8.06 9.17 -14.41
CA TYR A 68 -8.75 8.18 -15.21
C TYR A 68 -10.00 8.75 -15.90
N ALA A 69 -10.74 9.63 -15.21
CA ALA A 69 -11.87 10.36 -15.79
C ALA A 69 -11.49 11.16 -17.05
N ARG A 70 -10.39 11.94 -16.97
CA ARG A 70 -9.87 12.72 -18.13
C ARG A 70 -9.50 11.84 -19.33
N ARG A 71 -9.31 10.55 -19.13
CA ARG A 71 -9.01 9.56 -20.16
C ARG A 71 -10.23 8.79 -20.62
N GLY A 72 -11.43 9.18 -20.18
CA GLY A 72 -12.70 8.59 -20.60
C GLY A 72 -13.01 7.22 -20.02
N ALA A 73 -12.38 6.83 -18.90
CA ALA A 73 -12.66 5.58 -18.22
C ALA A 73 -14.05 5.59 -17.55
N ASN A 74 -14.65 4.40 -17.42
CA ASN A 74 -15.73 4.14 -16.50
C ASN A 74 -15.16 3.92 -15.10
N LEU A 75 -15.76 4.49 -14.06
CA LEU A 75 -15.23 4.47 -12.72
C LEU A 75 -16.14 3.76 -11.73
N VAL A 76 -15.53 2.99 -10.83
CA VAL A 76 -16.17 2.52 -9.60
C VAL A 76 -15.45 3.19 -8.43
N LEU A 77 -16.13 4.10 -7.75
CA LEU A 77 -15.58 4.86 -6.64
C LEU A 77 -15.95 4.20 -5.32
N VAL A 78 -14.95 3.80 -4.54
CA VAL A 78 -15.15 3.02 -3.32
C VAL A 78 -14.56 3.72 -2.11
N ALA A 79 -15.37 3.93 -1.08
CA ALA A 79 -14.93 4.36 0.25
C ALA A 79 -16.02 4.06 1.29
N ARG A 80 -15.67 4.16 2.57
CA ARG A 80 -16.64 4.00 3.68
C ARG A 80 -17.65 5.15 3.76
N ARG A 81 -17.27 6.36 3.36
CA ARG A 81 -18.09 7.57 3.44
C ARG A 81 -18.72 7.88 2.10
N GLU A 82 -19.91 7.32 1.87
CA GLU A 82 -20.63 7.43 0.61
C GLU A 82 -20.89 8.89 0.20
N HIS A 83 -21.32 9.75 1.13
CA HIS A 83 -21.63 11.15 0.86
C HIS A 83 -20.46 11.93 0.21
N ARG A 84 -19.20 11.57 0.53
CA ARG A 84 -18.03 12.19 -0.10
C ARG A 84 -17.83 11.72 -1.53
N LEU A 85 -18.22 10.49 -1.84
CA LEU A 85 -18.08 9.91 -3.18
C LEU A 85 -19.01 10.58 -4.20
N PHE A 86 -20.14 11.13 -3.77
CA PHE A 86 -21.06 11.83 -4.70
C PHE A 86 -20.40 13.09 -5.28
N ALA A 87 -19.68 13.88 -4.49
CA ALA A 87 -18.94 15.03 -5.00
C ALA A 87 -17.83 14.59 -5.98
N VAL A 88 -17.09 13.52 -5.64
CA VAL A 88 -16.05 12.96 -6.51
C VAL A 88 -16.67 12.47 -7.82
N ARG A 89 -17.82 11.81 -7.77
CA ARG A 89 -18.56 11.36 -8.95
C ARG A 89 -18.91 12.49 -9.90
N GLU A 90 -19.51 13.57 -9.38
CA GLU A 90 -19.92 14.69 -10.22
C GLU A 90 -18.70 15.39 -10.86
N ASN A 91 -17.63 15.56 -10.11
CA ASN A 91 -16.38 16.11 -10.64
C ASN A 91 -15.77 15.17 -11.71
N ALA A 92 -15.74 13.85 -11.46
CA ALA A 92 -15.23 12.88 -12.42
C ALA A 92 -16.03 12.89 -13.73
N ARG A 93 -17.38 13.01 -13.66
CA ARG A 93 -18.25 13.17 -14.84
C ARG A 93 -17.93 14.44 -15.60
N ALA A 94 -17.77 15.55 -14.90
CA ALA A 94 -17.40 16.85 -15.53
C ALA A 94 -16.03 16.79 -16.20
N LEU A 95 -15.11 15.93 -15.71
CA LEU A 95 -13.78 15.73 -16.29
C LEU A 95 -13.74 14.73 -17.45
N GLY A 96 -14.85 14.06 -17.77
CA GLY A 96 -14.97 13.20 -18.96
C GLY A 96 -15.06 11.71 -18.65
N ALA A 97 -15.30 11.30 -17.40
CA ALA A 97 -15.62 9.90 -17.11
C ALA A 97 -16.84 9.43 -17.90
N GLY A 98 -16.83 8.19 -18.39
CA GLY A 98 -17.98 7.60 -19.10
C GLY A 98 -19.13 7.39 -18.14
N GLN A 99 -19.13 6.30 -17.42
CA GLN A 99 -20.08 6.03 -16.34
C GLN A 99 -19.37 6.00 -14.99
N VAL A 100 -20.06 6.39 -13.92
CA VAL A 100 -19.49 6.39 -12.57
C VAL A 100 -20.43 5.72 -11.59
N LEU A 101 -20.04 4.57 -11.07
CA LEU A 101 -20.70 3.84 -9.99
C LEU A 101 -20.08 4.22 -8.65
N VAL A 102 -20.90 4.46 -7.64
CA VAL A 102 -20.47 4.71 -6.26
C VAL A 102 -20.85 3.52 -5.40
N VAL A 103 -19.88 2.97 -4.67
CA VAL A 103 -20.09 1.83 -3.78
C VAL A 103 -19.53 2.15 -2.40
N ALA A 104 -20.41 2.14 -1.38
CA ALA A 104 -19.98 2.22 0.00
C ALA A 104 -19.52 0.83 0.47
N ALA A 105 -18.23 0.70 0.81
CA ALA A 105 -17.65 -0.56 1.28
C ALA A 105 -16.46 -0.29 2.21
N ASP A 106 -16.24 -1.21 3.16
CA ASP A 106 -15.03 -1.24 3.97
C ASP A 106 -14.09 -2.34 3.47
N VAL A 107 -13.03 -1.93 2.81
CA VAL A 107 -12.07 -2.84 2.15
C VAL A 107 -11.24 -3.70 3.12
N VAL A 108 -11.35 -3.49 4.43
CA VAL A 108 -10.77 -4.40 5.43
C VAL A 108 -11.68 -5.59 5.72
N ARG A 109 -12.86 -5.62 5.10
CA ARG A 109 -13.82 -6.73 5.20
C ARG A 109 -13.85 -7.51 3.89
N GLU A 110 -13.52 -8.78 3.96
CA GLU A 110 -13.48 -9.66 2.78
C GLU A 110 -14.84 -9.76 2.07
N ASP A 111 -15.94 -9.87 2.86
CA ASP A 111 -17.30 -9.93 2.31
C ASP A 111 -17.65 -8.66 1.53
N ASP A 112 -17.28 -7.49 2.05
CA ASP A 112 -17.49 -6.21 1.36
C ASP A 112 -16.70 -6.14 0.05
N CYS A 113 -15.47 -6.65 0.05
CA CYS A 113 -14.64 -6.69 -1.17
C CYS A 113 -15.23 -7.63 -2.23
N SER A 114 -15.74 -8.78 -1.82
CA SER A 114 -16.41 -9.74 -2.71
C SER A 114 -17.69 -9.14 -3.31
N ARG A 115 -18.52 -8.50 -2.49
CA ARG A 115 -19.74 -7.81 -2.93
C ARG A 115 -19.40 -6.64 -3.88
N LEU A 116 -18.46 -5.80 -3.54
CA LEU A 116 -18.00 -4.67 -4.34
C LEU A 116 -17.58 -5.09 -5.76
N VAL A 117 -16.80 -6.17 -5.87
CA VAL A 117 -16.38 -6.69 -7.17
C VAL A 117 -17.56 -7.28 -7.93
N ALA A 118 -18.45 -8.02 -7.26
CA ALA A 118 -19.66 -8.56 -7.86
C ALA A 118 -20.58 -7.45 -8.41
N ASP A 119 -20.77 -6.36 -7.65
CA ASP A 119 -21.54 -5.17 -8.08
C ASP A 119 -20.89 -4.52 -9.31
N THR A 120 -19.56 -4.41 -9.32
CA THR A 120 -18.81 -3.89 -10.47
C THR A 120 -19.04 -4.70 -11.72
N ILE A 121 -18.90 -6.02 -11.63
CA ILE A 121 -19.10 -6.94 -12.77
C ILE A 121 -20.55 -6.97 -13.21
N SER A 122 -21.51 -6.96 -12.26
CA SER A 122 -22.93 -6.90 -12.59
C SER A 122 -23.30 -5.65 -13.37
N TYR A 123 -22.67 -4.51 -13.05
CA TYR A 123 -22.97 -3.22 -13.64
C TYR A 123 -22.26 -3.00 -15.01
N PHE A 124 -20.96 -3.35 -15.08
CA PHE A 124 -20.12 -3.06 -16.25
C PHE A 124 -19.78 -4.28 -17.11
N GLY A 125 -19.94 -5.48 -16.59
CA GLY A 125 -19.58 -6.73 -17.27
C GLY A 125 -18.08 -7.07 -17.26
N GLN A 126 -17.22 -6.13 -16.84
CA GLN A 126 -15.75 -6.27 -16.84
C GLN A 126 -15.10 -5.46 -15.73
N LEU A 127 -13.82 -5.74 -15.48
CA LEU A 127 -12.95 -4.93 -14.64
C LEU A 127 -11.54 -4.92 -15.26
N ASP A 128 -11.06 -3.76 -15.67
CA ASP A 128 -9.77 -3.61 -16.33
C ASP A 128 -8.67 -3.16 -15.36
N HIS A 129 -8.93 -2.16 -14.50
CA HIS A 129 -7.96 -1.71 -13.52
C HIS A 129 -8.55 -1.74 -12.11
N LEU A 130 -7.79 -2.28 -11.16
CA LEU A 130 -8.01 -2.11 -9.72
C LEU A 130 -6.94 -1.17 -9.18
N VAL A 131 -7.38 -0.07 -8.56
CA VAL A 131 -6.48 0.94 -7.99
C VAL A 131 -6.67 0.99 -6.48
N ASN A 132 -5.71 0.47 -5.74
CA ASN A 132 -5.70 0.42 -4.29
C ASN A 132 -4.98 1.64 -3.71
N THR A 133 -5.75 2.61 -3.18
CA THR A 133 -5.19 3.82 -2.56
C THR A 133 -5.48 3.95 -1.07
N VAL A 134 -6.10 2.92 -0.47
CA VAL A 134 -6.40 2.95 0.96
C VAL A 134 -5.13 2.96 1.78
N SER A 135 -5.04 3.91 2.70
CA SER A 135 -3.88 4.13 3.55
C SER A 135 -4.26 4.89 4.80
N LEU A 136 -3.57 4.58 5.88
CA LEU A 136 -3.73 5.24 7.16
C LEU A 136 -2.35 5.36 7.84
N GLY A 137 -1.81 6.58 7.91
CA GLY A 137 -0.60 6.87 8.66
C GLY A 137 -0.85 6.90 10.18
N HIS A 138 0.22 6.92 10.97
CA HIS A 138 0.14 7.25 12.38
C HIS A 138 1.23 8.29 12.70
N ASP A 139 1.08 8.98 13.82
CA ASP A 139 2.01 10.01 14.27
C ASP A 139 2.18 9.94 15.80
N PHE A 140 2.82 8.85 16.25
CA PHE A 140 3.21 8.67 17.65
C PHE A 140 4.47 7.81 17.73
N LEU A 141 5.29 8.02 18.76
CA LEU A 141 6.41 7.13 19.07
C LEU A 141 5.85 5.78 19.55
N PHE A 142 6.54 4.71 19.23
CA PHE A 142 6.09 3.36 19.60
C PHE A 142 5.85 3.22 21.11
N GLU A 143 6.67 3.86 21.92
CA GLU A 143 6.56 3.90 23.39
C GLU A 143 5.42 4.80 23.92
N GLU A 144 4.90 5.72 23.08
CA GLU A 144 3.76 6.58 23.43
C GLU A 144 2.43 5.82 23.32
N ALA A 145 2.40 4.68 22.66
CA ALA A 145 1.20 3.87 22.52
C ALA A 145 0.84 3.25 23.88
N GLY A 146 -0.13 3.83 24.56
CA GLY A 146 -0.65 3.29 25.84
C GLY A 146 -1.45 2.02 25.68
N ASP A 147 -1.91 1.70 24.47
CA ASP A 147 -2.68 0.51 24.12
C ASP A 147 -2.25 -0.04 22.75
N THR A 148 -2.07 -1.35 22.67
CA THR A 148 -1.71 -2.06 21.43
C THR A 148 -2.91 -2.40 20.55
N ALA A 149 -4.13 -2.13 20.96
CA ALA A 149 -5.36 -2.46 20.22
C ALA A 149 -5.41 -1.80 18.82
N ALA A 150 -4.75 -0.66 18.65
CA ALA A 150 -4.67 0.01 17.36
C ALA A 150 -3.69 -0.63 16.37
N PHE A 151 -2.74 -1.46 16.82
CA PHE A 151 -1.70 -2.01 15.96
C PHE A 151 -2.27 -2.94 14.89
N PRO A 152 -3.16 -3.91 15.22
CA PRO A 152 -3.85 -4.70 14.20
C PRO A 152 -4.63 -3.83 13.20
N HIS A 153 -5.31 -2.79 13.67
CA HIS A 153 -6.11 -1.91 12.83
C HIS A 153 -5.26 -1.16 11.76
N LEU A 154 -4.05 -0.75 12.12
CA LEU A 154 -3.11 -0.16 11.17
C LEU A 154 -2.67 -1.17 10.10
N MET A 155 -2.47 -2.43 10.49
CA MET A 155 -2.20 -3.52 9.54
C MET A 155 -3.41 -3.83 8.67
N ASP A 156 -4.61 -3.89 9.26
CA ASP A 156 -5.85 -4.18 8.55
C ASP A 156 -6.07 -3.18 7.41
N ILE A 157 -5.94 -1.89 7.70
CA ILE A 157 -6.15 -0.84 6.71
C ILE A 157 -5.03 -0.81 5.66
N ASN A 158 -3.77 -0.83 6.10
CA ASN A 158 -2.64 -0.61 5.20
C ASN A 158 -2.23 -1.85 4.41
N PHE A 159 -2.44 -3.05 4.93
CA PHE A 159 -2.11 -4.30 4.27
C PHE A 159 -3.37 -5.02 3.76
N TRP A 160 -4.23 -5.51 4.64
CA TRP A 160 -5.41 -6.28 4.24
C TRP A 160 -6.38 -5.48 3.39
N GLY A 161 -6.55 -4.17 3.65
CA GLY A 161 -7.36 -3.27 2.83
C GLY A 161 -6.88 -3.09 1.39
N ASN A 162 -5.67 -3.56 1.05
CA ASN A 162 -5.15 -3.64 -0.32
C ASN A 162 -5.20 -5.09 -0.85
N VAL A 163 -5.02 -6.09 0.01
CA VAL A 163 -4.97 -7.50 -0.39
C VAL A 163 -6.34 -8.07 -0.70
N TYR A 164 -7.35 -7.84 0.15
CA TYR A 164 -8.70 -8.36 -0.06
C TYR A 164 -9.37 -7.90 -1.36
N PRO A 165 -9.35 -6.58 -1.72
CA PRO A 165 -9.88 -6.17 -3.01
C PRO A 165 -9.14 -6.81 -4.19
N THR A 166 -7.82 -7.01 -4.05
CA THR A 166 -7.02 -7.67 -5.08
C THR A 166 -7.40 -9.12 -5.23
N TYR A 167 -7.56 -9.85 -4.12
CA TYR A 167 -7.98 -11.25 -4.15
C TYR A 167 -9.34 -11.42 -4.83
N ALA A 168 -10.32 -10.61 -4.46
CA ALA A 168 -11.66 -10.64 -5.06
C ALA A 168 -11.65 -10.27 -6.55
N ALA A 169 -10.81 -9.31 -6.97
CA ALA A 169 -10.77 -8.81 -8.34
C ALA A 169 -9.93 -9.68 -9.28
N LEU A 170 -8.99 -10.47 -8.76
CA LEU A 170 -7.98 -11.17 -9.56
C LEU A 170 -8.55 -12.05 -10.67
N PRO A 171 -9.63 -12.84 -10.47
CA PRO A 171 -10.21 -13.65 -11.54
C PRO A 171 -10.71 -12.83 -12.75
N TYR A 172 -11.28 -11.67 -12.48
CA TYR A 172 -11.81 -10.77 -13.51
C TYR A 172 -10.72 -9.97 -14.21
N LEU A 173 -9.70 -9.56 -13.47
CA LEU A 173 -8.51 -8.93 -14.04
C LEU A 173 -7.73 -9.88 -14.94
N ARG A 174 -7.72 -11.20 -14.67
CA ARG A 174 -7.16 -12.19 -15.59
C ARG A 174 -7.94 -12.26 -16.90
N GLN A 175 -9.28 -12.22 -16.84
CA GLN A 175 -10.12 -12.26 -18.03
C GLN A 175 -9.93 -11.05 -18.95
N SER A 176 -9.72 -9.88 -18.37
CA SER A 176 -9.50 -8.62 -19.10
C SER A 176 -8.05 -8.35 -19.47
N HIS A 177 -7.10 -9.20 -19.05
CA HIS A 177 -5.66 -8.90 -19.03
C HIS A 177 -5.37 -7.54 -18.38
N GLY A 178 -6.08 -7.28 -17.30
CA GLY A 178 -6.12 -6.00 -16.60
C GLY A 178 -4.92 -5.75 -15.70
N ARG A 179 -5.08 -4.78 -14.81
CA ARG A 179 -3.96 -4.31 -13.98
C ARG A 179 -4.37 -4.01 -12.54
N VAL A 180 -3.48 -4.33 -11.61
CA VAL A 180 -3.54 -3.82 -10.24
C VAL A 180 -2.55 -2.65 -10.11
N VAL A 181 -3.02 -1.53 -9.58
CA VAL A 181 -2.20 -0.38 -9.20
C VAL A 181 -2.31 -0.24 -7.69
N VAL A 182 -1.18 -0.23 -6.99
CA VAL A 182 -1.17 -0.11 -5.53
C VAL A 182 -0.36 1.10 -5.10
N ASN A 183 -0.93 1.89 -4.19
CA ASN A 183 -0.27 3.06 -3.61
C ASN A 183 0.62 2.63 -2.43
N ALA A 184 1.92 2.88 -2.57
CA ALA A 184 2.95 2.68 -1.56
C ALA A 184 3.58 4.02 -1.15
N SER A 185 4.46 4.01 -0.17
CA SER A 185 5.17 5.19 0.32
C SER A 185 6.68 4.96 0.35
N VAL A 186 7.47 6.03 0.30
CA VAL A 186 8.91 5.98 0.54
C VAL A 186 9.25 5.49 1.95
N ASP A 187 8.32 5.59 2.88
CA ASP A 187 8.47 5.10 4.25
C ASP A 187 8.68 3.58 4.34
N THR A 188 8.41 2.86 3.25
CA THR A 188 8.70 1.41 3.17
C THR A 188 10.19 1.09 3.30
N TRP A 189 11.04 2.05 2.96
CA TRP A 189 12.50 1.87 2.97
C TRP A 189 13.26 3.06 3.55
N LEU A 190 12.59 4.19 3.77
CA LEU A 190 13.14 5.37 4.43
C LEU A 190 12.63 5.40 5.88
N PRO A 191 13.49 5.15 6.88
CA PRO A 191 13.04 5.06 8.27
C PRO A 191 12.67 6.45 8.81
N MET A 192 11.37 6.66 9.03
CA MET A 192 10.86 7.88 9.62
C MET A 192 10.40 7.61 11.06
N PRO A 193 10.88 8.37 12.06
CA PRO A 193 10.34 8.29 13.42
C PRO A 193 8.83 8.53 13.44
N ARG A 194 8.14 7.96 14.41
CA ARG A 194 6.70 8.06 14.63
C ARG A 194 5.84 7.32 13.58
N MET A 195 6.47 6.58 12.65
CA MET A 195 5.81 5.89 11.53
C MET A 195 6.09 4.38 11.47
N SER A 196 6.60 3.78 12.55
CA SER A 196 7.11 2.40 12.56
C SER A 196 6.10 1.35 12.07
N LEU A 197 4.87 1.38 12.56
CA LEU A 197 3.81 0.42 12.19
C LEU A 197 3.32 0.64 10.75
N TYR A 198 3.16 1.90 10.36
CA TYR A 198 2.81 2.25 8.99
C TYR A 198 3.87 1.79 8.00
N SER A 199 5.15 2.08 8.29
CA SER A 199 6.27 1.66 7.46
C SER A 199 6.35 0.15 7.32
N ALA A 200 6.13 -0.59 8.42
CA ALA A 200 6.10 -2.05 8.40
C ALA A 200 4.96 -2.59 7.53
N ALA A 201 3.74 -2.04 7.68
CA ALA A 201 2.59 -2.44 6.88
C ALA A 201 2.77 -2.13 5.39
N LYS A 202 3.30 -0.95 5.05
CA LYS A 202 3.56 -0.56 3.67
C LYS A 202 4.72 -1.35 3.05
N ALA A 203 5.73 -1.72 3.83
CA ALA A 203 6.78 -2.62 3.36
C ALA A 203 6.20 -4.00 3.00
N ALA A 204 5.34 -4.56 3.86
CA ALA A 204 4.62 -5.80 3.59
C ALA A 204 3.78 -5.72 2.31
N VAL A 205 3.08 -4.60 2.06
CA VAL A 205 2.34 -4.37 0.82
C VAL A 205 3.25 -4.41 -0.40
N VAL A 206 4.37 -3.70 -0.37
CA VAL A 206 5.29 -3.67 -1.53
C VAL A 206 5.81 -5.06 -1.82
N ASP A 207 6.28 -5.78 -0.80
CA ASP A 207 6.85 -7.13 -0.96
C ASP A 207 5.79 -8.13 -1.46
N PHE A 208 4.56 -8.05 -0.93
CA PHE A 208 3.42 -8.84 -1.40
C PHE A 208 3.17 -8.65 -2.91
N TYR A 209 3.05 -7.40 -3.39
CA TYR A 209 2.77 -7.16 -4.81
C TYR A 209 3.96 -7.43 -5.72
N GLU A 210 5.19 -7.27 -5.22
CA GLU A 210 6.38 -7.66 -5.97
C GLU A 210 6.44 -9.18 -6.15
N THR A 211 6.07 -9.95 -5.13
CA THR A 211 5.98 -11.42 -5.18
C THR A 211 4.81 -11.85 -6.06
N LEU A 212 3.61 -11.29 -5.84
CA LEU A 212 2.41 -11.61 -6.62
C LEU A 212 2.61 -11.40 -8.12
N ARG A 213 3.42 -10.42 -8.53
CA ARG A 213 3.77 -10.19 -9.95
C ARG A 213 4.33 -11.44 -10.64
N TYR A 214 5.12 -12.22 -9.93
CA TYR A 214 5.68 -13.47 -10.46
C TYR A 214 4.66 -14.61 -10.45
N GLU A 215 3.70 -14.59 -9.54
CA GLU A 215 2.64 -15.60 -9.45
C GLU A 215 1.59 -15.43 -10.56
N VAL A 216 1.22 -14.17 -10.86
CA VAL A 216 0.23 -13.87 -11.91
C VAL A 216 0.86 -13.78 -13.30
N LYS A 217 2.18 -13.77 -13.40
CA LYS A 217 2.94 -13.71 -14.66
C LYS A 217 2.46 -12.52 -15.53
N ASP A 218 2.22 -12.80 -16.84
CA ASP A 218 1.77 -11.81 -17.80
C ASP A 218 0.24 -11.70 -17.90
N GLU A 219 -0.49 -12.45 -17.06
CA GLU A 219 -1.96 -12.45 -17.09
C GLU A 219 -2.54 -11.17 -16.50
N VAL A 220 -1.91 -10.63 -15.46
CA VAL A 220 -2.32 -9.39 -14.79
C VAL A 220 -1.12 -8.49 -14.56
N GLY A 221 -1.19 -7.27 -15.05
CA GLY A 221 -0.17 -6.27 -14.79
C GLY A 221 -0.20 -5.80 -13.32
N ILE A 222 0.97 -5.56 -12.72
CA ILE A 222 1.06 -4.99 -11.38
C ILE A 222 1.96 -3.75 -11.42
N THR A 223 1.41 -2.61 -11.00
CA THR A 223 2.10 -1.34 -10.86
C THR A 223 2.17 -0.93 -9.39
N VAL A 224 3.36 -0.89 -8.82
CA VAL A 224 3.58 -0.33 -7.47
C VAL A 224 3.96 1.14 -7.61
N ALA A 225 3.09 2.02 -7.13
CA ALA A 225 3.28 3.47 -7.17
C ALA A 225 3.74 3.97 -5.79
N THR A 226 4.93 4.55 -5.73
CA THR A 226 5.54 5.04 -4.49
C THR A 226 5.60 6.56 -4.51
N HIS A 227 4.96 7.18 -3.54
CA HIS A 227 5.06 8.62 -3.32
C HIS A 227 6.09 8.96 -2.24
N GLY A 228 6.70 10.13 -2.40
CA GLY A 228 7.42 10.80 -1.32
C GLY A 228 6.46 11.61 -0.44
N TRP A 229 6.97 12.66 0.17
CA TRP A 229 6.11 13.61 0.88
C TRP A 229 5.29 14.40 -0.13
N ILE A 230 3.97 14.42 0.08
CA ILE A 230 3.01 15.12 -0.78
C ILE A 230 2.60 16.41 -0.09
N SER A 231 2.75 17.55 -0.80
CA SER A 231 2.30 18.86 -0.33
C SER A 231 0.79 18.97 -0.50
N GLY A 232 0.13 19.57 0.48
CA GLY A 232 -1.31 19.87 0.40
C GLY A 232 -2.21 18.67 0.66
N GLU A 233 -1.66 17.55 1.12
CA GLU A 233 -2.48 16.52 1.74
C GLU A 233 -2.92 17.06 3.11
N PRO A 234 -4.17 17.58 3.27
CA PRO A 234 -4.66 18.06 4.55
C PRO A 234 -4.72 16.85 5.48
N GLY A 235 -3.70 16.73 6.34
CA GLY A 235 -3.54 15.63 7.27
C GLY A 235 -3.89 14.31 6.60
N ALA A 236 -2.97 13.71 5.85
CA ALA A 236 -3.09 12.30 5.48
C ALA A 236 -3.70 11.61 6.68
N SER A 237 -4.75 10.80 6.49
CA SER A 237 -5.47 10.20 7.61
C SER A 237 -4.47 9.57 8.57
N ARG A 238 -4.03 10.34 9.56
CA ARG A 238 -3.06 9.91 10.57
C ARG A 238 -3.82 9.65 11.85
N PHE A 239 -3.49 8.57 12.50
CA PHE A 239 -3.90 8.34 13.88
C PHE A 239 -2.99 9.14 14.79
N SER A 240 -3.55 10.00 15.61
CA SER A 240 -2.88 10.58 16.76
C SER A 240 -3.53 10.09 18.04
N LEU A 241 -2.71 9.99 19.08
CA LEU A 241 -3.18 9.76 20.43
C LEU A 241 -3.62 11.11 20.99
N GLU A 242 -4.91 11.39 21.03
CA GLU A 242 -5.44 12.48 21.87
C GLU A 242 -5.90 11.90 23.20
N GLU A 243 -5.30 12.38 24.24
CA GLU A 243 -5.73 12.15 25.61
C GLU A 243 -6.94 13.09 25.86
N ASN A 244 -8.17 12.56 25.76
CA ASN A 244 -9.35 13.30 26.15
C ASN A 244 -9.37 13.45 27.70
N ALA A 245 -8.80 14.54 28.18
CA ALA A 245 -8.95 14.98 29.57
C ALA A 245 -10.34 15.63 29.74
N GLY A 246 -11.40 14.83 29.85
CA GLY A 246 -12.73 15.38 30.15
C GLY A 246 -13.85 14.36 30.13
N ALA A 247 -14.29 13.96 31.31
CA ALA A 247 -15.63 13.49 31.64
C ALA A 247 -16.03 12.05 31.27
N THR A 248 -15.30 11.04 31.77
CA THR A 248 -15.87 9.79 32.29
C THR A 248 -14.76 9.01 33.00
N ASP A 249 -15.12 8.25 34.07
CA ASP A 249 -14.18 7.53 34.96
C ASP A 249 -13.36 6.38 34.33
N GLN A 250 -13.32 6.29 33.00
CA GLN A 250 -12.38 5.47 32.24
C GLN A 250 -11.82 6.29 31.07
N PRO A 251 -10.48 6.46 30.98
CA PRO A 251 -9.86 7.09 29.84
C PRO A 251 -9.99 6.15 28.63
N GLN A 252 -11.04 6.33 27.85
CA GLN A 252 -11.10 5.76 26.49
C GLN A 252 -10.20 6.60 25.62
N GLN A 253 -9.10 6.03 25.19
CA GLN A 253 -8.27 6.61 24.13
C GLN A 253 -9.12 6.70 22.86
N GLN A 254 -9.66 7.88 22.59
CA GLN A 254 -10.36 8.15 21.34
C GLN A 254 -9.31 8.50 20.27
N TRP A 255 -9.27 7.66 19.26
CA TRP A 255 -8.45 7.88 18.09
C TRP A 255 -9.05 9.01 17.25
N THR A 256 -8.49 10.19 17.33
CA THR A 256 -8.95 11.33 16.54
C THR A 256 -8.04 11.55 15.34
N LYS A 257 -8.61 12.17 14.32
CA LYS A 257 -7.88 12.56 13.11
C LYS A 257 -7.03 13.78 13.43
N ALA A 258 -5.71 13.61 13.60
CA ALA A 258 -4.81 14.72 13.84
C ALA A 258 -4.80 15.68 12.66
N GLU A 259 -5.00 16.95 12.94
CA GLU A 259 -4.54 18.01 12.04
C GLU A 259 -3.02 18.10 12.19
N THR A 260 -2.34 17.79 11.10
CA THR A 260 -0.90 17.56 11.10
C THR A 260 -0.13 18.85 11.32
N THR A 261 0.46 19.01 12.46
CA THR A 261 1.65 19.85 12.64
C THR A 261 2.88 18.98 12.38
N THR A 262 3.24 18.76 11.13
CA THR A 262 4.52 18.11 10.81
C THR A 262 5.65 19.10 11.11
N PRO A 263 6.64 18.73 11.94
CA PRO A 263 7.75 19.64 12.30
C PRO A 263 8.75 19.87 11.17
N LEU A 264 8.65 19.15 10.06
CA LEU A 264 9.51 19.35 8.90
C LEU A 264 8.67 19.99 7.79
N PRO A 265 8.85 21.29 7.50
CA PRO A 265 8.42 21.82 6.22
C PRO A 265 9.21 21.05 5.16
N ALA A 266 8.55 20.14 4.45
CA ALA A 266 9.16 19.52 3.30
C ALA A 266 9.32 20.60 2.22
N PRO A 267 10.50 21.17 1.99
CA PRO A 267 10.69 22.09 0.89
C PRO A 267 10.49 21.31 -0.39
N GLY A 268 9.43 21.61 -1.14
CA GLY A 268 9.16 21.00 -2.42
C GLY A 268 8.40 19.68 -2.39
N GLY A 269 7.43 19.50 -1.48
CA GLY A 269 6.49 18.38 -1.58
C GLY A 269 5.79 18.40 -2.95
N GLN A 270 5.64 17.22 -3.56
CA GLN A 270 4.99 17.07 -4.85
C GLN A 270 3.49 17.35 -4.74
N ALA A 271 2.90 18.04 -5.70
CA ALA A 271 1.46 18.18 -5.78
C ALA A 271 0.78 16.80 -5.99
N VAL A 272 -0.35 16.59 -5.33
CA VAL A 272 -1.09 15.30 -5.41
C VAL A 272 -1.48 15.00 -6.85
N GLU A 273 -1.86 16.03 -7.61
CA GLU A 273 -2.26 15.95 -9.01
C GLU A 273 -1.13 15.45 -9.92
N GLU A 274 0.09 15.92 -9.70
CA GLU A 274 1.26 15.48 -10.46
C GLU A 274 1.58 14.01 -10.17
N TYR A 275 1.47 13.62 -8.91
CA TYR A 275 1.65 12.23 -8.52
C TYR A 275 0.57 11.34 -9.15
N ALA A 276 -0.70 11.71 -9.04
CA ALA A 276 -1.82 10.99 -9.63
C ALA A 276 -1.65 10.81 -11.15
N ARG A 277 -1.26 11.87 -11.85
CA ARG A 277 -0.95 11.82 -13.29
C ARG A 277 0.16 10.82 -13.59
N ALA A 278 1.24 10.86 -12.81
CA ALA A 278 2.37 9.93 -13.00
C ALA A 278 1.96 8.48 -12.75
N VAL A 279 1.13 8.23 -11.73
CA VAL A 279 0.59 6.89 -11.41
C VAL A 279 -0.23 6.34 -12.57
N VAL A 280 -1.19 7.12 -13.08
CA VAL A 280 -2.07 6.68 -14.17
C VAL A 280 -1.29 6.57 -15.48
N ASP A 281 -0.35 7.48 -15.75
CA ASP A 281 0.55 7.37 -16.91
C ASP A 281 1.39 6.09 -16.86
N GLY A 282 1.96 5.76 -15.71
CA GLY A 282 2.75 4.56 -15.52
C GLY A 282 1.90 3.29 -15.64
N ALA A 283 0.71 3.29 -15.06
CA ALA A 283 -0.24 2.20 -15.18
C ALA A 283 -0.60 1.93 -16.64
N CYS A 284 -0.97 2.97 -17.42
CA CYS A 284 -1.31 2.85 -18.83
C CYS A 284 -0.11 2.46 -19.72
N ARG A 285 1.14 2.74 -19.31
CA ARG A 285 2.33 2.23 -20.00
C ARG A 285 2.69 0.79 -19.64
N GLY A 286 2.09 0.26 -18.58
CA GLY A 286 2.48 -1.05 -18.05
C GLY A 286 3.78 -1.02 -17.22
N ASP A 287 4.10 0.12 -16.61
CA ASP A 287 5.27 0.23 -15.74
C ASP A 287 5.09 -0.62 -14.48
N ALA A 288 6.09 -1.42 -14.13
CA ALA A 288 6.07 -2.22 -12.91
C ALA A 288 6.17 -1.35 -11.64
N ARG A 289 6.87 -0.22 -11.73
CA ARG A 289 7.11 0.70 -10.63
C ARG A 289 7.01 2.15 -11.09
N VAL A 290 6.28 2.96 -10.33
CA VAL A 290 6.21 4.42 -10.49
C VAL A 290 6.70 5.04 -9.19
N ARG A 291 7.75 5.86 -9.26
CA ARG A 291 8.31 6.54 -8.08
C ARG A 291 8.32 8.04 -8.32
N ARG A 292 7.76 8.79 -7.41
CA ARG A 292 7.72 10.25 -7.49
C ARG A 292 7.88 10.88 -6.10
N PRO A 293 8.71 11.92 -5.99
CA PRO A 293 9.70 12.38 -7.00
C PRO A 293 10.85 11.38 -7.16
N GLY A 294 11.43 11.32 -8.37
CA GLY A 294 12.45 10.33 -8.71
C GLY A 294 13.78 10.45 -7.95
N TRP A 295 14.07 11.62 -7.35
CA TRP A 295 15.30 11.80 -6.58
C TRP A 295 15.37 10.94 -5.30
N TYR A 296 14.23 10.44 -4.80
CA TYR A 296 14.23 9.49 -3.69
C TYR A 296 14.97 8.18 -4.02
N ASP A 297 15.14 7.86 -5.29
CA ASP A 297 15.86 6.64 -5.70
C ASP A 297 17.33 6.62 -5.23
N VAL A 298 17.92 7.80 -5.00
CA VAL A 298 19.28 7.89 -4.44
C VAL A 298 19.38 7.25 -3.06
N PHE A 299 18.33 7.33 -2.23
CA PHE A 299 18.32 6.73 -0.90
C PHE A 299 18.29 5.19 -0.96
N HIS A 300 17.72 4.60 -2.01
CA HIS A 300 17.83 3.15 -2.23
C HIS A 300 19.28 2.71 -2.40
N VAL A 301 20.07 3.50 -3.13
CA VAL A 301 21.50 3.24 -3.32
C VAL A 301 22.23 3.32 -1.99
N PHE A 302 21.99 4.38 -1.20
CA PHE A 302 22.58 4.50 0.13
C PHE A 302 22.15 3.37 1.06
N ARG A 303 20.88 2.97 1.05
CA ARG A 303 20.41 1.86 1.88
C ARG A 303 21.07 0.53 1.52
N ALA A 304 21.35 0.29 0.23
CA ALA A 304 21.97 -0.94 -0.26
C ALA A 304 23.48 -0.99 0.01
N PHE A 305 24.19 0.13 -0.19
CA PHE A 305 25.65 0.14 -0.19
C PHE A 305 26.28 0.84 1.01
N ALA A 306 25.55 1.75 1.66
CA ALA A 306 26.05 2.53 2.80
C ALA A 306 24.93 2.79 3.84
N PRO A 307 24.33 1.75 4.43
CA PRO A 307 23.20 1.90 5.36
C PRO A 307 23.57 2.73 6.61
N ASP A 308 24.81 2.63 7.06
CA ASP A 308 25.30 3.38 8.24
C ASP A 308 25.34 4.89 7.96
N VAL A 309 25.72 5.30 6.75
CA VAL A 309 25.71 6.72 6.34
C VAL A 309 24.29 7.26 6.36
N LEU A 310 23.34 6.50 5.81
CA LEU A 310 21.94 6.87 5.84
C LEU A 310 21.43 6.98 7.29
N GLY A 311 21.71 5.98 8.13
CA GLY A 311 21.35 5.96 9.53
C GLY A 311 21.93 7.13 10.33
N TRP A 312 23.22 7.45 10.11
CA TRP A 312 23.87 8.60 10.73
C TRP A 312 23.25 9.93 10.29
N THR A 313 23.00 10.10 9.00
CA THR A 313 22.37 11.30 8.44
C THR A 313 21.01 11.55 9.06
N PHE A 314 20.16 10.50 9.14
CA PHE A 314 18.85 10.63 9.78
C PHE A 314 18.94 10.94 11.27
N ARG A 315 19.85 10.32 12.01
CA ARG A 315 20.09 10.65 13.43
C ARG A 315 20.45 12.12 13.59
N LEU A 316 21.37 12.64 12.77
CA LEU A 316 21.78 14.03 12.82
C LEU A 316 20.60 14.97 12.50
N LEU A 317 19.88 14.75 11.42
CA LEU A 317 18.74 15.57 11.00
C LEU A 317 17.62 15.58 12.05
N LEU A 318 17.35 14.43 12.67
CA LEU A 318 16.29 14.29 13.66
C LEU A 318 16.71 14.78 15.05
N SER A 319 18.01 14.73 15.38
CA SER A 319 18.52 15.28 16.64
C SER A 319 18.57 16.81 16.64
N THR A 320 18.64 17.44 15.46
CA THR A 320 18.65 18.91 15.29
C THR A 320 17.25 19.49 15.11
N ALA A 321 16.22 18.65 14.89
CA ALA A 321 14.85 19.11 14.84
C ALA A 321 14.42 19.64 16.22
N PRO A 322 13.83 20.84 16.32
CA PRO A 322 13.30 21.32 17.58
C PRO A 322 12.27 20.32 18.09
N ALA A 323 12.38 19.98 19.38
CA ALA A 323 11.37 19.14 20.02
C ALA A 323 9.98 19.76 19.77
N PRO A 324 8.95 18.96 19.42
CA PRO A 324 7.60 19.48 19.30
C PRO A 324 7.27 20.25 20.59
N PRO A 325 6.52 21.36 20.51
CA PRO A 325 6.14 22.09 21.70
C PRO A 325 5.46 21.11 22.64
N THR A 326 6.11 20.83 23.77
CA THR A 326 5.50 20.05 24.83
C THR A 326 4.24 20.84 25.20
N VAL A 327 3.07 20.30 24.83
CA VAL A 327 1.82 20.73 25.45
C VAL A 327 2.08 20.65 26.95
N ALA A 328 2.07 21.80 27.61
CA ALA A 328 2.40 21.90 29.02
C ALA A 328 1.54 20.88 29.75
N ALA A 329 2.17 19.79 30.19
CA ALA A 329 1.52 18.81 31.03
C ALA A 329 1.09 19.56 32.26
N GLY A 330 -0.20 19.77 32.38
CA GLY A 330 -0.81 20.27 33.61
C GLY A 330 -0.27 19.41 34.73
N THR A 331 0.27 20.09 35.74
CA THR A 331 0.93 19.58 36.92
C THR A 331 0.30 18.30 37.47
N GLY A 332 0.86 17.19 37.12
CA GLY A 332 0.44 15.85 37.57
C GLY A 332 1.48 14.80 37.20
N ARG A 333 2.77 15.08 37.50
CA ARG A 333 3.78 14.03 37.46
C ARG A 333 3.45 12.98 38.51
N ARG A 334 2.75 11.93 38.13
CA ARG A 334 2.87 10.65 38.82
C ARG A 334 4.15 9.99 38.31
N ALA A 335 5.20 10.08 39.14
CA ALA A 335 6.37 9.25 39.00
C ALA A 335 5.90 7.78 38.92
N LEU A 336 6.26 7.08 37.86
CA LEU A 336 6.16 5.63 37.77
C LEU A 336 7.05 5.06 38.89
N VAL A 337 6.47 4.80 40.05
CA VAL A 337 7.09 3.98 41.07
C VAL A 337 7.01 2.53 40.50
N VAL A 338 8.13 2.07 40.00
CA VAL A 338 8.31 0.65 39.68
C VAL A 338 8.23 -0.08 41.01
N ALA A 339 7.07 -0.62 41.34
CA ALA A 339 6.93 -1.54 42.45
C ALA A 339 7.68 -2.84 42.09
N PRO A 340 8.41 -3.45 43.05
CA PRO A 340 9.09 -4.71 42.80
C PRO A 340 8.04 -5.77 42.43
N VAL A 341 8.27 -6.46 41.31
CA VAL A 341 7.43 -7.56 40.85
C VAL A 341 7.53 -8.68 41.88
N SER A 342 6.55 -8.79 42.76
CA SER A 342 6.26 -10.01 43.50
C SER A 342 5.60 -10.98 42.52
N ALA A 343 6.20 -12.16 42.37
CA ALA A 343 5.74 -13.20 41.49
C ALA A 343 4.26 -13.55 41.70
N PRO A 344 3.41 -13.57 40.68
CA PRO A 344 2.07 -14.04 40.79
C PRO A 344 2.04 -15.56 40.65
N THR A 345 1.68 -16.22 41.73
CA THR A 345 1.22 -17.61 41.72
C THR A 345 -0.25 -17.61 41.33
N ALA A 346 -0.58 -17.49 40.07
CA ALA A 346 -1.88 -17.87 39.54
C ALA A 346 -1.72 -18.16 38.04
N ALA A 347 -1.99 -19.38 37.66
CA ALA A 347 -1.99 -19.82 36.28
C ALA A 347 -3.01 -19.00 35.48
N LEU A 348 -2.56 -18.26 34.46
CA LEU A 348 -3.43 -17.65 33.48
C LEU A 348 -4.16 -18.74 32.70
N PRO A 349 -5.48 -18.59 32.43
CA PRO A 349 -6.15 -19.50 31.53
C PRO A 349 -5.50 -19.44 30.15
N ALA A 350 -5.27 -20.62 29.55
CA ALA A 350 -4.69 -20.74 28.23
C ALA A 350 -5.49 -19.89 27.23
N PRO A 351 -4.82 -19.15 26.33
CA PRO A 351 -5.52 -18.42 25.29
C PRO A 351 -6.34 -19.40 24.45
N ALA A 352 -7.61 -19.06 24.22
CA ALA A 352 -8.48 -19.84 23.36
C ALA A 352 -7.83 -19.97 21.99
N VAL A 353 -7.41 -21.18 21.65
CA VAL A 353 -6.88 -21.51 20.33
C VAL A 353 -8.00 -21.25 19.34
N ARG A 354 -7.87 -20.23 18.49
CA ARG A 354 -8.76 -20.07 17.34
C ARG A 354 -8.64 -21.33 16.51
N PRO A 355 -9.76 -22.00 16.14
CA PRO A 355 -9.67 -23.17 15.29
C PRO A 355 -8.95 -22.77 13.99
N LEU A 356 -7.96 -23.57 13.61
CA LEU A 356 -7.34 -23.50 12.31
C LEU A 356 -8.46 -23.57 11.26
N ILE A 357 -8.50 -22.62 10.34
CA ILE A 357 -9.42 -22.64 9.21
C ILE A 357 -9.10 -23.92 8.44
N GLU A 358 -9.96 -24.93 8.55
CA GLU A 358 -9.90 -26.10 7.68
C GLU A 358 -10.27 -25.63 6.28
N TYR A 359 -9.29 -25.59 5.38
CA TYR A 359 -9.57 -25.44 3.97
C TYR A 359 -10.36 -26.66 3.50
N PRO A 360 -11.53 -26.53 2.85
CA PRO A 360 -12.19 -27.67 2.25
C PRO A 360 -11.24 -28.32 1.26
N ALA A 361 -10.97 -29.60 1.46
CA ALA A 361 -10.14 -30.40 0.58
C ALA A 361 -10.67 -30.22 -0.85
N ALA A 362 -9.83 -29.76 -1.75
CA ALA A 362 -10.15 -29.67 -3.17
C ALA A 362 -10.74 -31.00 -3.62
N ALA A 363 -11.96 -30.97 -4.12
CA ALA A 363 -12.65 -32.14 -4.66
C ALA A 363 -11.78 -32.71 -5.78
N ALA A 364 -11.03 -33.76 -5.43
CA ALA A 364 -10.25 -34.54 -6.37
C ALA A 364 -11.20 -35.28 -7.32
N GLY A 365 -11.12 -34.96 -8.58
CA GLY A 365 -11.37 -35.90 -9.64
C GLY A 365 -12.79 -36.11 -10.12
N ARG A 366 -13.18 -35.43 -11.18
CA ARG A 366 -13.83 -36.08 -12.30
C ARG A 366 -13.10 -35.72 -13.56
N ARG A 367 -12.29 -36.67 -14.07
CA ARG A 367 -11.82 -36.68 -15.45
C ARG A 367 -13.06 -36.82 -16.35
N PRO A 368 -13.24 -36.01 -17.41
CA PRO A 368 -14.26 -36.28 -18.39
C PRO A 368 -13.86 -37.55 -19.16
N ALA A 369 -14.79 -38.50 -19.21
CA ALA A 369 -14.67 -39.72 -20.01
C ALA A 369 -14.45 -39.38 -21.48
N ALA A 370 -13.48 -40.01 -22.07
CA ALA A 370 -13.22 -39.98 -23.52
C ALA A 370 -14.46 -40.43 -24.26
N ALA A 371 -15.02 -39.54 -25.07
CA ALA A 371 -16.05 -39.90 -26.04
C ALA A 371 -15.39 -40.74 -27.15
N GLN A 372 -15.78 -42.00 -27.23
CA GLN A 372 -15.50 -42.89 -28.35
C GLN A 372 -16.12 -42.31 -29.63
N LEU A 373 -15.30 -41.99 -30.60
CA LEU A 373 -15.71 -41.82 -31.99
C LEU A 373 -15.94 -43.22 -32.55
N HIS A 374 -17.22 -43.58 -32.70
CA HIS A 374 -17.63 -44.70 -33.56
C HIS A 374 -17.86 -44.17 -34.97
N LYS A 375 -17.21 -44.84 -35.93
CA LYS A 375 -17.38 -44.76 -37.36
C LYS A 375 -18.85 -44.99 -37.74
N LEU A 376 -19.32 -44.28 -38.75
CA LEU A 376 -20.22 -44.79 -39.78
C LEU A 376 -20.15 -43.84 -40.98
N GLU A 377 -19.76 -44.43 -42.09
CA GLU A 377 -20.05 -44.23 -43.52
C GLU A 377 -20.32 -42.83 -44.06
#